data_171924db0a783d2e6e3fda4ab01aa056
#
_entry.id   171924db0a783d2e6e3fda4ab01aa056
#
_cell.length_a   1.000
_cell.length_b   1.000
_cell.length_c   1.000
_cell.angle_alpha   90.00
_cell.angle_beta   90.00
_cell.angle_gamma   90.00
#
_symmetry.space_group_name_H-M   'P 1'
#
loop_
_entity.id
_entity.type
_entity.pdbx_description
1 polymer ?
#
loop_
_entity_poly.entity_id
_entity_poly.type
_entity_poly.pdbx_seq_one_letter_code
_entity_poly.pdbx_strand_id
1 'polypeptide(L)'
;MSKAQDTSSKKTKTISKDSKSLRDQKQPHHSLSSSLGEEGMVRSFSKDIETKSLRKRLLTLANKYETSSFLNGDPSWFMHQVIGKRNQETIAFIAACLSYGSRQVFLPRIQYLLDCSRSEPYEWIKTGRYTLDIPNDNQCFYRLYTNAMMCNLFHALRKMYEEYGDMENYIRSYANLQKGSKKTDAITAIEAICDHFLKHEAVGIVPKNTNSSCKRVCMFLRWMVRTNSTVDLGLWSDLIDQRSLIIPLDTHVIQQSLQLGLITSKTASMSVARKLTDKLLEIFPDDPLKADFALFGYGVNQK
;
A
#
# COMPACT_ATOMS: atom_id res chain seq x y z
N MET A 1 45.38 13.41 40.34
CA MET A 1 44.94 13.30 41.75
C MET A 1 43.75 12.39 41.71
N SER A 2 43.89 11.21 41.99
CA SER A 2 43.91 10.49 43.30
C SER A 2 42.55 9.90 43.55
N LYS A 3 42.45 8.65 43.36
CA LYS A 3 42.37 7.48 44.25
C LYS A 3 40.93 7.13 44.55
N ALA A 4 40.49 5.95 44.36
CA ALA A 4 40.88 4.59 44.74
C ALA A 4 39.77 3.99 45.61
N GLN A 5 39.30 2.82 45.20
CA GLN A 5 39.34 1.57 45.98
C GLN A 5 38.42 1.52 47.22
N ASP A 6 37.76 0.47 47.61
CA ASP A 6 38.09 -0.95 47.56
C ASP A 6 36.96 -1.80 48.17
N THR A 7 36.89 -3.04 47.76
CA THR A 7 36.69 -4.31 48.45
C THR A 7 35.43 -4.65 49.25
N SER A 8 34.78 -5.74 48.91
CA SER A 8 34.97 -7.13 49.37
C SER A 8 34.08 -7.51 50.55
N SER A 9 33.33 -8.60 50.53
CA SER A 9 33.73 -9.87 51.10
C SER A 9 32.59 -10.91 51.18
N LYS A 10 32.92 -12.06 50.67
CA LYS A 10 32.36 -13.39 50.90
C LYS A 10 31.81 -13.68 52.29
N LYS A 11 30.78 -14.56 52.40
CA LYS A 11 30.87 -15.74 53.28
C LYS A 11 29.91 -16.87 52.86
N THR A 12 30.50 -17.94 52.52
CA THR A 12 30.01 -19.34 52.44
C THR A 12 29.70 -19.90 53.83
N LYS A 13 28.67 -20.76 53.95
CA LYS A 13 28.76 -21.92 54.86
C LYS A 13 27.77 -23.02 54.43
N THR A 14 28.32 -24.20 54.44
CA THR A 14 27.93 -25.52 54.05
C THR A 14 27.42 -26.35 55.24
N ILE A 15 26.85 -27.56 54.91
CA ILE A 15 26.72 -28.81 55.72
C ILE A 15 25.40 -28.91 56.53
N SER A 16 24.67 -30.08 56.60
CA SER A 16 24.83 -31.48 56.17
C SER A 16 23.53 -32.21 56.39
N LYS A 17 23.31 -33.30 55.62
CA LYS A 17 22.89 -34.69 55.92
C LYS A 17 21.88 -34.98 57.04
N ASP A 18 20.94 -35.75 56.90
CA ASP A 18 20.57 -37.15 56.61
C ASP A 18 19.07 -37.31 57.03
N SER A 19 18.22 -38.14 56.66
CA SER A 19 18.13 -39.55 56.28
C SER A 19 16.69 -40.01 56.22
N LYS A 20 16.42 -40.90 55.25
CA LYS A 20 15.52 -42.08 55.28
C LYS A 20 13.99 -41.98 55.36
N SER A 21 13.40 -42.39 54.24
CA SER A 21 12.51 -43.56 54.09
C SER A 21 11.02 -43.36 54.37
N LEU A 22 10.20 -43.57 53.40
CA LEU A 22 9.29 -44.72 53.23
C LEU A 22 8.45 -44.56 51.94
N ARG A 23 8.29 -45.69 51.29
CA ARG A 23 7.50 -45.96 50.09
C ARG A 23 6.04 -45.63 50.35
N ASP A 24 5.38 -44.99 49.35
CA ASP A 24 4.02 -45.36 48.98
C ASP A 24 3.80 -45.19 47.49
N GLN A 25 3.39 -46.26 46.86
CA GLN A 25 2.99 -46.37 45.46
C GLN A 25 1.67 -45.65 45.30
N LYS A 26 1.60 -44.69 44.34
CA LYS A 26 0.32 -44.31 43.71
C LYS A 26 0.48 -44.31 42.20
N GLN A 27 -0.42 -44.99 41.56
CA GLN A 27 -0.63 -45.23 40.15
C GLN A 27 -0.64 -43.95 39.32
N PRO A 28 -0.28 -43.98 38.02
CA PRO A 28 -0.34 -42.84 37.13
C PRO A 28 -1.78 -42.55 36.71
N HIS A 29 -2.28 -41.36 37.01
CA HIS A 29 -3.49 -40.84 36.39
C HIS A 29 -3.16 -40.46 34.93
N HIS A 30 -3.48 -41.35 34.01
CA HIS A 30 -3.74 -41.02 32.62
C HIS A 30 -5.07 -40.29 32.54
N SER A 31 -5.05 -38.96 32.30
CA SER A 31 -6.08 -38.20 31.57
C SER A 31 -5.86 -36.69 31.70
N LEU A 32 -5.02 -36.08 30.85
CA LEU A 32 -4.98 -34.61 30.61
C LEU A 32 -4.31 -34.22 29.29
N SER A 33 -4.14 -35.15 28.33
CA SER A 33 -3.51 -34.80 27.05
C SER A 33 -4.46 -34.79 25.84
N SER A 34 -5.72 -35.19 25.99
CA SER A 34 -6.70 -35.27 24.90
C SER A 34 -7.54 -33.98 24.72
N SER A 35 -7.77 -33.23 25.79
CA SER A 35 -8.66 -32.04 25.72
C SER A 35 -8.03 -30.83 25.02
N LEU A 36 -6.71 -30.63 25.13
CA LEU A 36 -5.99 -29.54 24.46
C LEU A 36 -5.91 -29.71 22.92
N GLY A 37 -5.91 -30.95 22.44
CA GLY A 37 -5.93 -31.26 21.01
C GLY A 37 -7.29 -30.99 20.36
N GLU A 38 -8.37 -31.35 21.00
CA GLU A 38 -9.75 -31.17 20.52
C GLU A 38 -10.16 -29.69 20.52
N GLU A 39 -9.85 -28.93 21.57
CA GLU A 39 -10.12 -27.49 21.61
C GLU A 39 -9.31 -26.71 20.53
N GLY A 40 -8.07 -27.08 20.29
CA GLY A 40 -7.23 -26.51 19.22
C GLY A 40 -7.81 -26.81 17.83
N MET A 41 -8.28 -28.03 17.62
CA MET A 41 -8.88 -28.45 16.34
C MET A 41 -10.24 -27.79 16.10
N VAL A 42 -11.09 -27.67 17.12
CA VAL A 42 -12.39 -26.95 17.03
C VAL A 42 -12.19 -25.47 16.75
N ARG A 43 -11.23 -24.81 17.40
CA ARG A 43 -10.88 -23.39 17.14
C ARG A 43 -10.33 -23.19 15.73
N SER A 44 -9.51 -24.10 15.22
CA SER A 44 -9.01 -24.06 13.85
C SER A 44 -10.15 -24.19 12.84
N PHE A 45 -11.06 -25.14 13.03
CA PHE A 45 -12.23 -25.37 12.18
C PHE A 45 -13.20 -24.17 12.16
N SER A 46 -13.45 -23.56 13.32
CA SER A 46 -14.28 -22.35 13.44
C SER A 46 -13.64 -21.16 12.67
N LYS A 47 -12.34 -20.95 12.81
CA LYS A 47 -11.60 -19.91 12.11
C LYS A 47 -11.62 -20.11 10.59
N ASP A 48 -11.52 -21.35 10.12
CA ASP A 48 -11.58 -21.68 8.70
C ASP A 48 -12.96 -21.39 8.10
N ILE A 49 -14.04 -21.68 8.84
CA ILE A 49 -15.41 -21.40 8.43
C ILE A 49 -15.64 -19.88 8.35
N GLU A 50 -15.20 -19.12 9.35
CA GLU A 50 -15.29 -17.67 9.38
C GLU A 50 -14.51 -17.05 8.22
N THR A 51 -13.29 -17.49 7.93
CA THR A 51 -12.46 -17.04 6.83
C THR A 51 -13.13 -17.33 5.47
N LYS A 52 -13.70 -18.52 5.28
CA LYS A 52 -14.43 -18.88 4.06
C LYS A 52 -15.68 -18.01 3.86
N SER A 53 -16.43 -17.74 4.92
CA SER A 53 -17.61 -16.87 4.89
C SER A 53 -17.21 -15.42 4.53
N LEU A 54 -16.17 -14.90 5.16
CA LEU A 54 -15.63 -13.55 4.88
C LEU A 54 -15.12 -13.45 3.45
N ARG A 55 -14.36 -14.45 2.97
CA ARG A 55 -13.90 -14.52 1.58
C ARG A 55 -15.07 -14.45 0.59
N LYS A 56 -16.11 -15.25 0.80
CA LYS A 56 -17.32 -15.26 -0.04
C LYS A 56 -17.97 -13.88 -0.07
N ARG A 57 -18.13 -13.23 1.08
CA ARG A 57 -18.71 -11.89 1.20
C ARG A 57 -17.88 -10.84 0.46
N LEU A 58 -16.55 -10.81 0.68
CA LEU A 58 -15.66 -9.87 0.02
C LEU A 58 -15.61 -10.10 -1.49
N LEU A 59 -15.60 -11.36 -1.95
CA LEU A 59 -15.62 -11.68 -3.37
C LEU A 59 -16.92 -11.22 -4.04
N THR A 60 -18.07 -11.42 -3.42
CA THR A 60 -19.35 -10.95 -3.92
C THR A 60 -19.36 -9.43 -4.07
N LEU A 61 -18.86 -8.70 -3.06
CA LEU A 61 -18.77 -7.24 -3.09
C LEU A 61 -17.75 -6.76 -4.13
N ALA A 62 -16.57 -7.39 -4.21
CA ALA A 62 -15.57 -7.06 -5.22
C ALA A 62 -16.14 -7.20 -6.63
N ASN A 63 -16.77 -8.33 -6.95
CA ASN A 63 -17.39 -8.55 -8.26
C ASN A 63 -18.54 -7.56 -8.57
N LYS A 64 -19.24 -7.09 -7.54
CA LYS A 64 -20.26 -6.05 -7.69
C LYS A 64 -19.68 -4.68 -8.07
N TYR A 65 -18.54 -4.33 -7.51
CA TYR A 65 -17.96 -2.98 -7.67
C TYR A 65 -16.80 -2.92 -8.66
N GLU A 66 -16.05 -4.01 -8.89
CA GLU A 66 -14.97 -4.05 -9.88
C GLU A 66 -15.56 -4.28 -11.29
N THR A 67 -16.18 -3.25 -11.82
CA THR A 67 -16.82 -3.26 -13.15
C THR A 67 -16.42 -2.02 -13.93
N SER A 68 -16.65 -1.98 -15.23
CA SER A 68 -16.36 -0.80 -16.06
C SER A 68 -17.14 0.45 -15.59
N SER A 69 -18.30 0.26 -14.97
CA SER A 69 -19.06 1.38 -14.40
C SER A 69 -18.37 2.05 -13.21
N PHE A 70 -17.40 1.36 -12.56
CA PHE A 70 -16.60 1.97 -11.50
C PHE A 70 -15.76 3.15 -12.00
N LEU A 71 -15.36 3.13 -13.28
CA LEU A 71 -14.62 4.23 -13.90
C LEU A 71 -15.40 5.55 -13.91
N ASN A 72 -16.73 5.49 -13.90
CA ASN A 72 -17.58 6.69 -13.94
C ASN A 72 -17.41 7.53 -12.66
N GLY A 73 -16.79 8.70 -12.80
CA GLY A 73 -16.53 9.59 -11.68
C GLY A 73 -15.41 9.09 -10.73
N ASP A 74 -14.55 8.19 -11.21
CA ASP A 74 -13.33 7.75 -10.51
C ASP A 74 -12.08 8.27 -11.22
N PRO A 75 -11.01 8.64 -10.50
CA PRO A 75 -9.78 9.12 -11.14
C PRO A 75 -9.09 8.09 -12.04
N SER A 76 -9.34 6.80 -11.86
CA SER A 76 -8.85 5.76 -12.78
C SER A 76 -9.39 5.89 -14.20
N TRP A 77 -10.52 6.59 -14.40
CA TRP A 77 -11.07 6.86 -15.73
C TRP A 77 -10.05 7.54 -16.65
N PHE A 78 -9.24 8.47 -16.13
CA PHE A 78 -8.31 9.25 -16.96
C PHE A 78 -7.24 8.42 -17.66
N MET A 79 -6.75 7.37 -17.04
CA MET A 79 -5.74 6.51 -17.67
C MET A 79 -6.29 5.67 -18.84
N HIS A 80 -7.61 5.57 -18.96
CA HIS A 80 -8.29 4.93 -20.09
C HIS A 80 -8.63 5.92 -21.22
N GLN A 81 -8.40 7.23 -21.04
CA GLN A 81 -8.67 8.26 -22.04
C GLN A 81 -7.48 8.55 -22.96
N VAL A 82 -6.35 7.95 -22.72
CA VAL A 82 -5.12 8.16 -23.49
C VAL A 82 -4.61 6.86 -24.07
N ILE A 83 -3.84 6.99 -25.16
CA ILE A 83 -3.25 5.84 -25.85
C ILE A 83 -1.75 5.78 -25.57
N GLY A 84 -1.25 4.57 -25.38
CA GLY A 84 0.17 4.29 -25.16
C GLY A 84 0.58 4.27 -23.71
N LYS A 85 1.39 3.26 -23.35
CA LYS A 85 1.81 2.93 -21.99
C LYS A 85 2.34 4.14 -21.21
N ARG A 86 3.21 4.96 -21.81
CA ARG A 86 3.80 6.14 -21.17
C ARG A 86 2.78 7.24 -20.87
N ASN A 87 1.82 7.45 -21.76
CA ASN A 87 0.73 8.41 -21.52
C ASN A 87 -0.18 7.90 -20.39
N GLN A 88 -0.54 6.60 -20.42
CA GLN A 88 -1.37 5.98 -19.39
C GLN A 88 -0.70 6.02 -18.01
N GLU A 89 0.59 5.68 -17.93
CA GLU A 89 1.40 5.77 -16.72
C GLU A 89 1.44 7.21 -16.16
N THR A 90 1.73 8.16 -17.04
CA THR A 90 1.87 9.57 -16.65
C THR A 90 0.56 10.14 -16.10
N ILE A 91 -0.55 9.98 -16.82
CA ILE A 91 -1.83 10.53 -16.37
C ILE A 91 -2.37 9.78 -15.15
N ALA A 92 -2.12 8.47 -15.02
CA ALA A 92 -2.47 7.70 -13.84
C ALA A 92 -1.75 8.23 -12.60
N PHE A 93 -0.45 8.52 -12.71
CA PHE A 93 0.32 9.08 -11.60
C PHE A 93 -0.17 10.47 -11.19
N ILE A 94 -0.42 11.36 -12.16
CA ILE A 94 -0.98 12.70 -11.93
C ILE A 94 -2.36 12.58 -11.26
N ALA A 95 -3.24 11.73 -11.79
CA ALA A 95 -4.56 11.49 -11.25
C ALA A 95 -4.52 10.96 -9.81
N ALA A 96 -3.62 10.02 -9.53
CA ALA A 96 -3.40 9.53 -8.17
C ALA A 96 -2.93 10.64 -7.22
N CYS A 97 -1.98 11.47 -7.64
CA CYS A 97 -1.46 12.58 -6.85
C CYS A 97 -2.53 13.63 -6.49
N LEU A 98 -3.48 13.89 -7.39
CA LEU A 98 -4.58 14.83 -7.16
C LEU A 98 -5.77 14.23 -6.42
N SER A 99 -5.84 12.90 -6.28
CA SER A 99 -6.99 12.19 -5.70
C SER A 99 -7.07 12.31 -4.17
N TYR A 100 -7.37 13.51 -3.68
CA TYR A 100 -7.71 13.73 -2.27
C TYR A 100 -8.79 14.82 -2.14
N GLY A 101 -9.69 14.66 -1.18
CA GLY A 101 -10.84 15.55 -1.01
C GLY A 101 -12.04 15.16 -1.89
N SER A 102 -12.82 16.14 -2.32
CA SER A 102 -14.05 15.90 -3.09
C SER A 102 -13.74 15.58 -4.57
N ARG A 103 -14.35 14.51 -5.08
CA ARG A 103 -14.29 14.13 -6.51
C ARG A 103 -14.76 15.23 -7.44
N GLN A 104 -15.83 15.95 -7.06
CA GLN A 104 -16.39 17.09 -7.82
C GLN A 104 -15.37 18.21 -8.02
N VAL A 105 -14.34 18.29 -7.16
CA VAL A 105 -13.32 19.35 -7.23
C VAL A 105 -12.04 18.87 -7.90
N PHE A 106 -11.56 17.64 -7.62
CA PHE A 106 -10.29 17.19 -8.20
C PHE A 106 -10.43 16.61 -9.61
N LEU A 107 -11.55 15.96 -9.98
CA LEU A 107 -11.72 15.43 -11.34
C LEU A 107 -11.61 16.51 -12.42
N PRO A 108 -12.26 17.70 -12.28
CA PRO A 108 -12.06 18.79 -13.22
C PRO A 108 -10.62 19.28 -13.32
N ARG A 109 -9.83 19.17 -12.23
CA ARG A 109 -8.41 19.56 -12.26
C ARG A 109 -7.55 18.55 -13.04
N ILE A 110 -7.86 17.27 -12.92
CA ILE A 110 -7.19 16.23 -13.73
C ILE A 110 -7.57 16.42 -15.20
N GLN A 111 -8.87 16.66 -15.48
CA GLN A 111 -9.35 16.94 -16.84
C GLN A 111 -8.61 18.14 -17.46
N TYR A 112 -8.49 19.24 -16.72
CA TYR A 112 -7.76 20.42 -17.17
C TYR A 112 -6.31 20.05 -17.60
N LEU A 113 -5.59 19.25 -16.83
CA LEU A 113 -4.24 18.81 -17.17
C LEU A 113 -4.23 17.88 -18.41
N LEU A 114 -5.22 17.03 -18.53
CA LEU A 114 -5.38 16.19 -19.72
C LEU A 114 -5.61 17.03 -20.99
N ASP A 115 -6.45 18.06 -20.90
CA ASP A 115 -6.76 18.98 -21.98
C ASP A 115 -5.52 19.82 -22.37
N CYS A 116 -4.78 20.39 -21.40
CA CYS A 116 -3.50 21.09 -21.64
C CYS A 116 -2.49 20.20 -22.35
N SER A 117 -2.42 18.92 -21.95
CA SER A 117 -1.53 17.94 -22.58
C SER A 117 -1.99 17.46 -23.95
N ARG A 118 -3.22 17.78 -24.39
CA ARG A 118 -3.87 17.29 -25.61
C ARG A 118 -3.88 15.77 -25.68
N SER A 119 -4.18 15.13 -24.54
CA SER A 119 -4.14 13.67 -24.36
C SER A 119 -2.76 13.02 -24.57
N GLU A 120 -1.69 13.81 -24.56
CA GLU A 120 -0.29 13.34 -24.63
C GLU A 120 0.52 13.80 -23.41
N PRO A 121 0.13 13.38 -22.18
CA PRO A 121 0.72 13.88 -20.94
C PRO A 121 2.22 13.55 -20.81
N TYR A 122 2.68 12.43 -21.34
CA TYR A 122 4.10 12.08 -21.35
C TYR A 122 4.95 13.09 -22.14
N GLU A 123 4.60 13.35 -23.40
CA GLU A 123 5.34 14.29 -24.24
C GLU A 123 5.18 15.74 -23.75
N TRP A 124 4.03 16.09 -23.20
CA TRP A 124 3.78 17.39 -22.58
C TRP A 124 4.75 17.69 -21.42
N ILE A 125 5.00 16.69 -20.57
CA ILE A 125 5.95 16.78 -19.45
C ILE A 125 7.40 16.71 -19.98
N LYS A 126 7.72 15.71 -20.78
CA LYS A 126 9.08 15.46 -21.28
C LYS A 126 9.66 16.63 -22.03
N THR A 127 8.87 17.30 -22.86
CA THR A 127 9.28 18.48 -23.63
C THR A 127 9.24 19.78 -22.83
N GLY A 128 8.67 19.77 -21.61
CA GLY A 128 8.53 20.95 -20.78
C GLY A 128 7.38 21.87 -21.17
N ARG A 129 6.48 21.47 -22.07
CA ARG A 129 5.32 22.28 -22.52
C ARG A 129 4.40 22.67 -21.37
N TYR A 130 4.38 21.92 -20.27
CA TYR A 130 3.60 22.26 -19.09
C TYR A 130 3.89 23.66 -18.53
N THR A 131 5.08 24.23 -18.78
CA THR A 131 5.45 25.59 -18.35
C THR A 131 4.69 26.67 -19.08
N LEU A 132 4.09 26.36 -20.24
CA LEU A 132 3.27 27.30 -21.00
C LEU A 132 1.81 27.32 -20.47
N ASP A 133 1.38 26.24 -19.85
CA ASP A 133 -0.02 26.08 -19.40
C ASP A 133 -0.17 26.31 -17.88
N ILE A 134 0.87 26.04 -17.10
CA ILE A 134 0.88 26.19 -15.64
C ILE A 134 1.90 27.24 -15.24
N PRO A 135 1.46 28.40 -14.74
CA PRO A 135 2.38 29.45 -14.29
C PRO A 135 3.15 28.98 -13.04
N ASN A 136 4.42 29.34 -12.95
CA ASN A 136 5.24 29.02 -11.77
C ASN A 136 5.06 30.08 -10.69
N ASP A 137 3.91 30.08 -10.03
CA ASP A 137 3.56 31.02 -8.96
C ASP A 137 2.92 30.32 -7.76
N ASN A 138 2.66 31.07 -6.70
CA ASN A 138 2.06 30.55 -5.47
C ASN A 138 0.52 30.57 -5.45
N GLN A 139 -0.13 30.82 -6.59
CA GLN A 139 -1.58 30.74 -6.65
C GLN A 139 -2.05 29.30 -6.47
N CYS A 140 -3.24 29.14 -5.92
CA CYS A 140 -3.81 27.85 -5.65
C CYS A 140 -4.19 27.13 -6.96
N PHE A 141 -3.52 26.03 -7.26
CA PHE A 141 -3.94 25.10 -8.29
C PHE A 141 -5.09 24.21 -7.80
N TYR A 142 -4.88 23.56 -6.65
CA TYR A 142 -5.88 22.70 -6.05
C TYR A 142 -5.67 22.57 -4.54
N ARG A 143 -6.62 23.08 -3.74
CA ARG A 143 -6.58 23.01 -2.26
C ARG A 143 -5.26 23.55 -1.68
N LEU A 144 -4.41 22.65 -1.18
CA LEU A 144 -3.12 22.99 -0.61
C LEU A 144 -1.98 23.00 -1.67
N TYR A 145 -2.27 22.62 -2.91
CA TYR A 145 -1.28 22.62 -3.98
C TYR A 145 -1.30 23.95 -4.73
N THR A 146 -0.14 24.57 -4.82
CA THR A 146 0.06 25.76 -5.64
C THR A 146 0.50 25.38 -7.06
N ASN A 147 0.41 26.32 -7.98
CA ASN A 147 0.94 26.15 -9.33
C ASN A 147 2.44 25.80 -9.30
N ALA A 148 3.24 26.46 -8.45
CA ALA A 148 4.66 26.15 -8.26
C ALA A 148 4.90 24.70 -7.80
N MET A 149 4.07 24.17 -6.88
CA MET A 149 4.14 22.77 -6.45
C MET A 149 3.83 21.80 -7.61
N MET A 150 2.88 22.15 -8.47
CA MET A 150 2.58 21.35 -9.67
C MET A 150 3.73 21.41 -10.68
N CYS A 151 4.32 22.58 -10.90
CA CYS A 151 5.51 22.71 -11.74
C CYS A 151 6.68 21.86 -11.22
N ASN A 152 6.92 21.86 -9.91
CA ASN A 152 7.95 21.01 -9.29
C ASN A 152 7.66 19.50 -9.49
N LEU A 153 6.41 19.09 -9.35
CA LEU A 153 5.99 17.71 -9.64
C LEU A 153 6.29 17.32 -11.09
N PHE A 154 5.93 18.18 -12.06
CA PHE A 154 6.17 17.93 -13.47
C PHE A 154 7.66 18.00 -13.82
N HIS A 155 8.41 18.89 -13.19
CA HIS A 155 9.86 18.95 -13.34
C HIS A 155 10.54 17.66 -12.85
N ALA A 156 10.13 17.14 -11.70
CA ALA A 156 10.64 15.87 -11.19
C ALA A 156 10.31 14.70 -12.14
N LEU A 157 9.08 14.62 -12.65
CA LEU A 157 8.71 13.64 -13.69
C LEU A 157 9.57 13.79 -14.95
N ARG A 158 9.77 15.04 -15.42
CA ARG A 158 10.60 15.31 -16.58
C ARG A 158 12.03 14.80 -16.38
N LYS A 159 12.63 15.04 -15.21
CA LYS A 159 13.96 14.51 -14.88
C LYS A 159 14.02 12.99 -14.92
N MET A 160 12.98 12.32 -14.42
CA MET A 160 12.87 10.87 -14.51
C MET A 160 12.80 10.39 -15.96
N TYR A 161 12.01 11.08 -16.82
CA TYR A 161 11.89 10.73 -18.23
C TYR A 161 13.14 11.00 -19.04
N GLU A 162 13.87 12.07 -18.72
CA GLU A 162 15.16 12.40 -19.34
C GLU A 162 16.21 11.32 -19.04
N GLU A 163 16.25 10.80 -17.81
CA GLU A 163 17.29 9.86 -17.35
C GLU A 163 16.95 8.39 -17.63
N TYR A 164 15.68 7.99 -17.42
CA TYR A 164 15.26 6.58 -17.47
C TYR A 164 14.25 6.29 -18.59
N GLY A 165 13.72 7.30 -19.24
CA GLY A 165 12.72 7.18 -20.30
C GLY A 165 11.27 7.08 -19.80
N ASP A 166 11.01 6.43 -18.70
CA ASP A 166 9.70 6.32 -18.04
C ASP A 166 9.85 5.89 -16.57
N MET A 167 8.75 5.90 -15.83
CA MET A 167 8.74 5.56 -14.41
C MET A 167 9.00 4.06 -14.15
N GLU A 168 8.51 3.20 -15.03
CA GLU A 168 8.80 1.76 -14.93
C GLU A 168 10.29 1.48 -14.98
N ASN A 169 10.99 2.05 -15.96
CA ASN A 169 12.44 1.88 -16.12
C ASN A 169 13.22 2.47 -14.92
N TYR A 170 12.75 3.60 -14.37
CA TYR A 170 13.33 4.15 -13.16
C TYR A 170 13.23 3.16 -11.99
N ILE A 171 12.04 2.59 -11.72
CA ILE A 171 11.86 1.63 -10.63
C ILE A 171 12.69 0.37 -10.88
N ARG A 172 12.76 -0.10 -12.12
CA ARG A 172 13.61 -1.23 -12.51
C ARG A 172 15.08 -0.97 -12.21
N SER A 173 15.57 0.22 -12.52
CA SER A 173 16.94 0.65 -12.22
C SER A 173 17.18 0.77 -10.70
N TYR A 174 16.25 1.38 -9.96
CA TYR A 174 16.34 1.53 -8.50
C TYR A 174 16.41 0.17 -7.79
N ALA A 175 15.64 -0.79 -8.23
CA ALA A 175 15.63 -2.16 -7.70
C ALA A 175 16.78 -3.03 -8.24
N ASN A 176 17.70 -2.50 -9.04
CA ASN A 176 18.81 -3.22 -9.69
C ASN A 176 18.34 -4.45 -10.50
N LEU A 177 17.20 -4.37 -11.14
CA LEU A 177 16.61 -5.46 -11.91
C LEU A 177 17.05 -5.43 -13.37
N GLN A 178 17.61 -6.53 -13.86
CA GLN A 178 17.79 -6.75 -15.29
C GLN A 178 16.45 -7.15 -15.94
N LYS A 179 16.29 -6.85 -17.23
CA LYS A 179 15.10 -7.23 -17.97
C LYS A 179 14.93 -8.76 -17.95
N GLY A 180 13.76 -9.22 -17.51
CA GLY A 180 13.47 -10.66 -17.35
C GLY A 180 13.90 -11.27 -16.02
N SER A 181 14.46 -10.48 -15.08
CA SER A 181 14.78 -10.92 -13.72
C SER A 181 13.54 -11.08 -12.83
N LYS A 182 13.75 -11.54 -11.58
CA LYS A 182 12.69 -11.65 -10.56
C LYS A 182 12.03 -10.27 -10.34
N LYS A 183 10.71 -10.26 -10.16
CA LYS A 183 9.94 -9.05 -9.85
C LYS A 183 10.38 -8.43 -8.52
N THR A 184 10.28 -7.12 -8.42
CA THR A 184 10.43 -6.40 -7.15
C THR A 184 9.13 -6.41 -6.35
N ASP A 185 9.18 -5.94 -5.10
CA ASP A 185 7.99 -5.73 -4.27
C ASP A 185 7.49 -4.28 -4.35
N ALA A 186 6.23 -4.09 -3.90
CA ALA A 186 5.60 -2.78 -3.94
C ALA A 186 6.24 -1.77 -2.96
N ILE A 187 6.84 -2.19 -1.86
CA ILE A 187 7.51 -1.29 -0.91
C ILE A 187 8.72 -0.66 -1.56
N THR A 188 9.56 -1.45 -2.22
CA THR A 188 10.70 -0.94 -3.00
C THR A 188 10.25 0.09 -4.04
N ALA A 189 9.15 -0.16 -4.75
CA ALA A 189 8.61 0.80 -5.71
C ALA A 189 8.08 2.09 -5.05
N ILE A 190 7.45 2.00 -3.88
CA ILE A 190 6.99 3.17 -3.12
C ILE A 190 8.19 3.99 -2.65
N GLU A 191 9.24 3.35 -2.14
CA GLU A 191 10.48 4.00 -1.71
C GLU A 191 11.15 4.70 -2.89
N ALA A 192 11.31 4.02 -4.04
CA ALA A 192 11.86 4.62 -5.25
C ALA A 192 11.11 5.90 -5.64
N ILE A 193 9.77 5.84 -5.69
CA ILE A 193 8.95 7.02 -6.01
C ILE A 193 9.18 8.14 -4.98
N CYS A 194 9.11 7.84 -3.69
CA CYS A 194 9.31 8.84 -2.63
C CYS A 194 10.69 9.50 -2.73
N ASP A 195 11.75 8.72 -2.91
CA ASP A 195 13.14 9.19 -2.98
C ASP A 195 13.37 10.10 -4.19
N HIS A 196 12.84 9.72 -5.36
CA HIS A 196 12.99 10.55 -6.57
C HIS A 196 12.34 11.93 -6.40
N PHE A 197 11.08 11.95 -5.95
CA PHE A 197 10.34 13.21 -5.80
C PHE A 197 10.88 14.08 -4.65
N LEU A 198 11.41 13.45 -3.60
CA LEU A 198 12.11 14.17 -2.53
C LEU A 198 13.42 14.79 -3.04
N LYS A 199 14.24 14.04 -3.79
CA LYS A 199 15.49 14.50 -4.42
C LYS A 199 15.27 15.69 -5.35
N HIS A 200 14.16 15.73 -6.06
CA HIS A 200 13.80 16.78 -7.02
C HIS A 200 12.81 17.81 -6.45
N GLU A 201 12.74 17.96 -5.12
CA GLU A 201 12.01 19.00 -4.39
C GLU A 201 10.49 19.06 -4.66
N ALA A 202 9.90 17.99 -5.20
CA ALA A 202 8.46 17.89 -5.42
C ALA A 202 7.71 17.54 -4.10
N VAL A 203 7.91 18.37 -3.10
CA VAL A 203 7.45 18.17 -1.72
C VAL A 203 5.97 18.53 -1.60
N GLY A 204 5.24 17.77 -0.76
CA GLY A 204 3.84 18.05 -0.36
C GLY A 204 2.81 17.35 -1.25
N ILE A 205 3.14 16.97 -2.48
CA ILE A 205 2.26 16.19 -3.37
C ILE A 205 2.55 14.70 -3.22
N VAL A 206 3.78 14.29 -3.39
CA VAL A 206 4.23 12.90 -3.17
C VAL A 206 4.72 12.77 -1.73
N PRO A 207 4.46 11.64 -1.03
CA PRO A 207 5.00 11.39 0.30
C PRO A 207 6.53 11.43 0.30
N LYS A 208 7.13 11.94 1.40
CA LYS A 208 8.60 11.98 1.53
C LYS A 208 9.22 10.62 1.79
N ASN A 209 8.46 9.70 2.37
CA ASN A 209 8.90 8.36 2.76
C ASN A 209 7.67 7.48 3.09
N THR A 210 7.93 6.25 3.51
CA THR A 210 6.93 5.24 3.87
C THR A 210 6.36 5.35 5.29
N ASN A 211 6.56 6.46 6.02
CA ASN A 211 5.99 6.64 7.37
C ASN A 211 4.45 6.82 7.33
N SER A 212 3.93 7.46 6.29
CA SER A 212 2.49 7.54 6.05
C SER A 212 2.01 6.28 5.30
N SER A 213 0.68 6.10 5.18
CA SER A 213 0.12 4.97 4.41
C SER A 213 0.42 5.05 2.91
N CYS A 214 0.98 6.12 2.41
CA CYS A 214 1.27 6.38 0.98
C CYS A 214 0.07 6.06 0.06
N LYS A 215 -1.16 6.28 0.55
CA LYS A 215 -2.42 5.86 -0.09
C LYS A 215 -2.44 6.10 -1.61
N ARG A 216 -2.03 7.30 -2.05
CA ARG A 216 -2.08 7.71 -3.45
C ARG A 216 -1.06 6.96 -4.31
N VAL A 217 0.13 6.71 -3.79
CA VAL A 217 1.15 5.89 -4.45
C VAL A 217 0.69 4.42 -4.48
N CYS A 218 0.14 3.90 -3.38
CA CYS A 218 -0.42 2.54 -3.35
C CYS A 218 -1.57 2.37 -4.38
N MET A 219 -2.43 3.39 -4.53
CA MET A 219 -3.50 3.39 -5.52
C MET A 219 -2.94 3.38 -6.95
N PHE A 220 -1.93 4.22 -7.23
CA PHE A 220 -1.23 4.22 -8.52
C PHE A 220 -0.59 2.86 -8.82
N LEU A 221 0.12 2.26 -7.85
CA LEU A 221 0.71 0.94 -8.04
C LEU A 221 -0.35 -0.14 -8.27
N ARG A 222 -1.50 -0.07 -7.59
CA ARG A 222 -2.62 -0.98 -7.88
C ARG A 222 -3.01 -0.89 -9.36
N TRP A 223 -3.23 0.31 -9.89
CA TRP A 223 -3.60 0.53 -11.28
C TRP A 223 -2.56 0.02 -12.28
N MET A 224 -1.27 0.17 -11.93
CA MET A 224 -0.18 -0.24 -12.83
C MET A 224 0.13 -1.74 -12.78
N VAL A 225 -0.15 -2.43 -11.67
CA VAL A 225 0.36 -3.80 -11.45
C VAL A 225 -0.74 -4.86 -11.54
N ARG A 226 -1.96 -4.59 -11.03
CA ARG A 226 -3.03 -5.59 -11.02
C ARG A 226 -3.50 -5.94 -12.41
N THR A 227 -3.51 -7.25 -12.69
CA THR A 227 -4.04 -7.85 -13.92
C THR A 227 -5.46 -8.39 -13.70
N ASN A 228 -6.11 -8.79 -14.79
CA ASN A 228 -7.48 -9.36 -14.76
C ASN A 228 -8.51 -8.43 -14.10
N SER A 229 -8.37 -7.13 -14.29
CA SER A 229 -9.25 -6.08 -13.79
C SER A 229 -9.86 -5.30 -14.95
N THR A 230 -11.10 -4.89 -14.81
CA THR A 230 -11.76 -3.96 -15.76
C THR A 230 -11.38 -2.50 -15.48
N VAL A 231 -10.72 -2.24 -14.36
CA VAL A 231 -10.34 -0.90 -13.88
C VAL A 231 -8.84 -0.69 -13.97
N ASP A 232 -8.05 -1.65 -13.45
CA ASP A 232 -6.61 -1.53 -13.35
C ASP A 232 -5.95 -1.97 -14.69
N LEU A 233 -4.84 -1.34 -15.08
CA LEU A 233 -4.21 -1.54 -16.41
C LEU A 233 -3.20 -2.70 -16.46
N GLY A 234 -2.56 -3.02 -15.32
CA GLY A 234 -1.58 -4.10 -15.26
C GLY A 234 -0.30 -3.90 -16.07
N LEU A 235 0.05 -2.66 -16.44
CA LEU A 235 1.19 -2.32 -17.30
C LEU A 235 2.54 -2.72 -16.71
N TRP A 236 2.63 -2.86 -15.39
CA TRP A 236 3.85 -3.21 -14.63
C TRP A 236 3.77 -4.60 -14.00
N SER A 237 2.89 -5.43 -14.49
CA SER A 237 2.69 -6.79 -13.96
C SER A 237 3.93 -7.69 -14.06
N ASP A 238 4.86 -7.40 -14.95
CA ASP A 238 6.15 -8.07 -15.08
C ASP A 238 7.27 -7.43 -14.22
N LEU A 239 7.06 -6.23 -13.70
CA LEU A 239 8.01 -5.52 -12.85
C LEU A 239 7.78 -5.78 -11.35
N ILE A 240 6.53 -5.70 -10.90
CA ILE A 240 6.17 -5.80 -9.47
C ILE A 240 5.31 -7.04 -9.22
N ASP A 241 5.61 -7.74 -8.12
CA ASP A 241 4.75 -8.86 -7.69
C ASP A 241 3.41 -8.32 -7.17
N GLN A 242 2.32 -8.67 -7.84
CA GLN A 242 0.95 -8.28 -7.46
C GLN A 242 0.60 -8.65 -6.02
N ARG A 243 1.16 -9.74 -5.50
CA ARG A 243 0.95 -10.21 -4.13
C ARG A 243 1.57 -9.29 -3.08
N SER A 244 2.56 -8.47 -3.47
CA SER A 244 3.23 -7.50 -2.60
C SER A 244 2.54 -6.14 -2.53
N LEU A 245 1.52 -5.89 -3.36
CA LEU A 245 0.79 -4.63 -3.37
C LEU A 245 0.21 -4.31 -2.00
N ILE A 246 0.27 -3.03 -1.62
CA ILE A 246 -0.27 -2.52 -0.36
C ILE A 246 -1.62 -1.84 -0.62
N ILE A 247 -2.62 -2.17 0.19
CA ILE A 247 -3.95 -1.59 0.04
C ILE A 247 -3.94 -0.06 0.20
N PRO A 248 -4.60 0.69 -0.71
CA PRO A 248 -4.75 2.14 -0.58
C PRO A 248 -5.62 2.50 0.63
N LEU A 249 -5.01 2.63 1.79
CA LEU A 249 -5.71 2.77 3.07
C LEU A 249 -6.35 4.16 3.21
N ASP A 250 -7.67 4.23 3.03
CA ASP A 250 -8.45 5.44 3.25
C ASP A 250 -9.49 5.29 4.37
N THR A 251 -10.28 6.34 4.60
CA THR A 251 -11.29 6.36 5.66
C THR A 251 -12.35 5.28 5.47
N HIS A 252 -12.81 5.03 4.25
CA HIS A 252 -13.83 4.00 3.98
C HIS A 252 -13.25 2.60 4.19
N VAL A 253 -12.05 2.35 3.65
CA VAL A 253 -11.33 1.09 3.84
C VAL A 253 -11.09 0.83 5.32
N ILE A 254 -10.62 1.83 6.09
CA ILE A 254 -10.43 1.71 7.55
C ILE A 254 -11.75 1.36 8.24
N GLN A 255 -12.83 2.09 7.97
CA GLN A 255 -14.13 1.87 8.61
C GLN A 255 -14.67 0.47 8.34
N GLN A 256 -14.65 0.03 7.08
CA GLN A 256 -15.12 -1.31 6.71
C GLN A 256 -14.23 -2.41 7.29
N SER A 257 -12.92 -2.21 7.31
CA SER A 257 -11.97 -3.18 7.88
C SER A 257 -12.12 -3.33 9.39
N LEU A 258 -12.44 -2.24 10.11
CA LEU A 258 -12.77 -2.27 11.55
C LEU A 258 -14.06 -3.05 11.80
N GLN A 259 -15.13 -2.79 11.01
CA GLN A 259 -16.42 -3.48 11.13
C GLN A 259 -16.30 -4.99 10.86
N LEU A 260 -15.37 -5.38 9.98
CA LEU A 260 -15.10 -6.78 9.64
C LEU A 260 -14.05 -7.43 10.56
N GLY A 261 -13.53 -6.72 11.56
CA GLY A 261 -12.51 -7.25 12.48
C GLY A 261 -11.14 -7.53 11.83
N LEU A 262 -10.89 -6.98 10.63
CA LEU A 262 -9.63 -7.16 9.91
C LEU A 262 -8.49 -6.36 10.54
N ILE A 263 -8.81 -5.20 11.12
CA ILE A 263 -7.88 -4.33 11.85
C ILE A 263 -8.52 -3.82 13.14
N THR A 264 -7.69 -3.35 14.07
CA THR A 264 -8.14 -2.72 15.32
C THR A 264 -7.79 -1.24 15.41
N SER A 265 -6.86 -0.76 14.58
CA SER A 265 -6.38 0.62 14.58
C SER A 265 -7.14 1.48 13.57
N LYS A 266 -7.47 2.72 13.97
CA LYS A 266 -8.06 3.75 13.09
C LYS A 266 -7.00 4.61 12.38
N THR A 267 -5.71 4.37 12.64
CA THR A 267 -4.61 5.21 12.14
C THR A 267 -4.28 4.86 10.69
N ALA A 268 -4.27 5.86 9.81
CA ALA A 268 -3.84 5.70 8.43
C ALA A 268 -2.31 5.72 8.32
N SER A 269 -1.65 4.62 8.70
CA SER A 269 -0.19 4.44 8.60
C SER A 269 0.18 3.27 7.69
N MET A 270 1.43 3.24 7.22
CA MET A 270 1.95 2.11 6.44
C MET A 270 1.89 0.79 7.23
N SER A 271 2.17 0.82 8.53
CA SER A 271 2.08 -0.37 9.38
C SER A 271 0.66 -0.96 9.40
N VAL A 272 -0.37 -0.12 9.48
CA VAL A 272 -1.78 -0.58 9.44
C VAL A 272 -2.16 -1.06 8.05
N ALA A 273 -1.73 -0.37 6.99
CA ALA A 273 -1.97 -0.78 5.61
C ALA A 273 -1.35 -2.17 5.32
N ARG A 274 -0.10 -2.41 5.74
CA ARG A 274 0.56 -3.72 5.61
C ARG A 274 -0.18 -4.81 6.38
N LYS A 275 -0.49 -4.59 7.66
CA LYS A 275 -1.24 -5.56 8.47
C LYS A 275 -2.59 -5.93 7.85
N LEU A 276 -3.29 -4.95 7.28
CA LEU A 276 -4.53 -5.22 6.55
C LEU A 276 -4.26 -6.04 5.30
N THR A 277 -3.25 -5.66 4.51
CA THR A 277 -2.89 -6.39 3.29
C THR A 277 -2.49 -7.83 3.58
N ASP A 278 -1.71 -8.08 4.65
CA ASP A 278 -1.33 -9.42 5.08
C ASP A 278 -2.57 -10.29 5.38
N LYS A 279 -3.57 -9.71 6.06
CA LYS A 279 -4.87 -10.38 6.28
C LYS A 279 -5.64 -10.66 4.98
N LEU A 280 -5.60 -9.71 4.06
CA LEU A 280 -6.24 -9.89 2.76
C LEU A 280 -5.51 -10.91 1.89
N LEU A 281 -4.19 -11.05 2.03
CA LEU A 281 -3.39 -12.08 1.37
C LEU A 281 -3.74 -13.49 1.89
N GLU A 282 -4.07 -13.66 3.18
CA GLU A 282 -4.61 -14.92 3.72
C GLU A 282 -5.95 -15.29 3.03
N ILE A 283 -6.77 -14.28 2.68
CA ILE A 283 -8.10 -14.45 2.05
C ILE A 283 -7.99 -14.60 0.53
N PHE A 284 -7.15 -13.81 -0.12
CA PHE A 284 -6.90 -13.77 -1.56
C PHE A 284 -5.40 -13.93 -1.84
N PRO A 285 -4.86 -15.17 -1.85
CA PRO A 285 -3.42 -15.41 -1.91
C PRO A 285 -2.71 -14.87 -3.15
N ASP A 286 -3.44 -14.72 -4.26
CA ASP A 286 -2.87 -14.26 -5.53
C ASP A 286 -3.14 -12.77 -5.80
N ASP A 287 -4.13 -12.17 -5.13
CA ASP A 287 -4.56 -10.79 -5.36
C ASP A 287 -5.19 -10.18 -4.10
N PRO A 288 -4.38 -9.75 -3.11
CA PRO A 288 -4.89 -9.17 -1.88
C PRO A 288 -5.74 -7.90 -2.11
N LEU A 289 -5.49 -7.18 -3.20
CA LEU A 289 -6.20 -5.95 -3.53
C LEU A 289 -7.54 -6.17 -4.24
N LYS A 290 -7.92 -7.41 -4.51
CA LYS A 290 -9.30 -7.76 -4.90
C LYS A 290 -10.31 -7.24 -3.86
N ALA A 291 -9.93 -7.30 -2.59
CA ALA A 291 -10.75 -6.81 -1.48
C ALA A 291 -10.86 -5.27 -1.43
N ASP A 292 -9.99 -4.51 -2.08
CA ASP A 292 -10.07 -3.03 -2.09
C ASP A 292 -11.39 -2.56 -2.72
N PHE A 293 -11.80 -3.16 -3.83
CA PHE A 293 -13.10 -2.87 -4.45
C PHE A 293 -14.28 -3.23 -3.54
N ALA A 294 -14.17 -4.29 -2.75
CA ALA A 294 -15.20 -4.65 -1.79
C ALA A 294 -15.29 -3.63 -0.65
N LEU A 295 -14.17 -3.29 -0.03
CA LEU A 295 -14.11 -2.42 1.14
C LEU A 295 -14.44 -0.97 0.78
N PHE A 296 -13.80 -0.44 -0.27
CA PHE A 296 -14.02 0.92 -0.74
C PHE A 296 -15.40 1.09 -1.38
N GLY A 297 -15.76 0.22 -2.34
CA GLY A 297 -17.03 0.31 -3.06
C GLY A 297 -18.24 0.18 -2.14
N TYR A 298 -18.20 -0.74 -1.17
CA TYR A 298 -19.24 -0.87 -0.16
C TYR A 298 -19.29 0.36 0.75
N GLY A 299 -18.13 0.85 1.23
CA GLY A 299 -18.04 1.99 2.13
C GLY A 299 -18.55 3.30 1.51
N VAL A 300 -18.30 3.54 0.22
CA VAL A 300 -18.77 4.75 -0.47
C VAL A 300 -20.27 4.70 -0.73
N ASN A 301 -20.85 3.51 -0.97
CA ASN A 301 -22.27 3.35 -1.33
C ASN A 301 -23.20 3.16 -0.12
N GLN A 302 -22.68 3.23 1.13
CA GLN A 302 -23.49 3.22 2.36
C GLN A 302 -23.92 4.61 2.85
N LYS A 303 -23.69 5.66 2.06
CA LYS A 303 -24.11 7.04 2.39
C LYS A 303 -25.49 7.36 1.88
#